data_997696a2f4fe2cfa69d7bee993332cc0
#
_entry.id   997696a2f4fe2cfa69d7bee993332cc0
#
_cell.length_a   1.000
_cell.length_b   1.000
_cell.length_c   1.000
_cell.angle_alpha   90.00
_cell.angle_beta   90.00
_cell.angle_gamma   90.00
#
_symmetry.space_group_name_H-M   'P 1'
#
loop_
_entity.id
_entity.type
_entity.pdbx_description
1 polymer ?
#
loop_
_entity_poly.entity_id
_entity_poly.type
_entity_poly.pdbx_seq_one_letter_code
_entity_poly.pdbx_strand_id
1 'polypeptide(L)'
;RTTTLWSLLLLSAALALGSCTKDATEQATGPEPEAKAASKLVFSSENAVRGELLVCFGEEAVAGIESSVMQVTRSGGVATRSGIADFDAVLGSIGVKALQRLFPVDERNEERTRAAGLHRWYVVEFDDAADLDKAALDMARIAEVSKVEFNQQLMHVHEGRVIPLAETGAAPQTRAAVGFNDPHLGKQWHYINTGDKSIYSKIKAGADVNCDEAWKLCTGDPRVIVAVVDNCVQ
;
A
#
# COMPACT_ATOMS: atom_id res chain seq x y z
N ARG A 1 -0.57 90.65 -30.85
CA ARG A 1 -0.90 90.30 -31.67
C ARG A 1 -0.27 89.01 -31.83
N THR A 2 -0.06 88.35 -31.17
CA THR A 2 0.56 87.34 -30.37
C THR A 2 -0.45 86.59 -29.56
N THR A 3 -0.87 85.48 -30.05
CA THR A 3 -1.48 84.40 -29.26
C THR A 3 -1.86 83.22 -30.14
N THR A 4 -0.97 82.33 -30.36
CA THR A 4 -1.34 80.96 -30.79
C THR A 4 -0.03 80.14 -30.84
N LEU A 5 0.31 79.51 -29.73
CA LEU A 5 1.38 78.51 -29.76
C LEU A 5 1.46 77.73 -28.38
N TRP A 6 0.30 77.55 -27.75
CA TRP A 6 0.33 76.79 -26.46
C TRP A 6 -0.76 75.73 -26.33
N SER A 7 -1.29 75.25 -27.45
CA SER A 7 -2.39 74.26 -27.44
C SER A 7 -1.98 72.83 -27.92
N LEU A 8 -0.70 72.57 -28.10
CA LEU A 8 -0.23 71.29 -28.68
C LEU A 8 0.68 70.47 -27.83
N LEU A 9 0.79 70.82 -26.52
CA LEU A 9 1.69 70.07 -25.61
C LEU A 9 0.96 69.43 -24.43
N LEU A 10 -0.38 69.37 -24.46
CA LEU A 10 -1.18 68.72 -23.40
C LEU A 10 -1.94 67.49 -23.87
N LEU A 11 -1.70 66.99 -25.09
CA LEU A 11 -2.39 65.82 -25.63
C LEU A 11 -1.52 64.58 -25.67
N SER A 12 -0.25 64.65 -25.22
CA SER A 12 0.66 63.50 -25.23
C SER A 12 0.93 62.92 -23.84
N ALA A 13 0.32 63.46 -22.78
CA ALA A 13 0.49 62.95 -21.42
C ALA A 13 -0.69 62.10 -20.87
N ALA A 14 -1.76 61.94 -21.66
CA ALA A 14 -2.96 61.21 -21.23
C ALA A 14 -3.06 59.76 -21.75
N LEU A 15 -2.06 59.28 -22.47
CA LEU A 15 -2.05 57.93 -23.07
C LEU A 15 -1.12 56.92 -22.38
N ALA A 16 -0.52 57.30 -21.26
CA ALA A 16 0.43 56.42 -20.53
C ALA A 16 -0.09 55.93 -19.17
N LEU A 17 -1.35 56.12 -18.84
CA LEU A 17 -1.91 55.66 -17.55
C LEU A 17 -3.09 54.70 -17.68
N GLY A 18 -3.27 54.10 -18.85
CA GLY A 18 -4.34 53.15 -19.15
C GLY A 18 -3.86 51.69 -19.25
N SER A 19 -2.79 51.30 -18.57
CA SER A 19 -2.31 49.91 -18.67
C SER A 19 -1.76 49.40 -17.35
N CYS A 20 -2.59 49.33 -16.34
CA CYS A 20 -2.36 48.50 -15.14
C CYS A 20 -3.64 48.30 -14.36
N THR A 21 -4.64 47.73 -15.00
CA THR A 21 -5.64 46.91 -14.29
C THR A 21 -5.71 45.57 -15.00
N LYS A 22 -4.63 44.83 -14.90
CA LYS A 22 -4.76 43.39 -14.88
C LYS A 22 -5.23 43.05 -13.48
N ASP A 23 -6.51 43.03 -13.26
CA ASP A 23 -7.11 42.09 -12.38
C ASP A 23 -6.77 40.71 -12.94
N ALA A 24 -5.56 40.26 -12.68
CA ALA A 24 -5.26 38.88 -12.62
C ALA A 24 -5.99 38.38 -11.36
N THR A 25 -7.27 38.14 -11.49
CA THR A 25 -7.89 37.08 -10.73
C THR A 25 -7.16 35.83 -11.17
N GLU A 26 -6.05 35.57 -10.49
CA GLU A 26 -5.43 34.26 -10.45
C GLU A 26 -6.46 33.38 -9.77
N GLN A 27 -7.43 32.91 -10.57
CA GLN A 27 -8.18 31.73 -10.22
C GLN A 27 -7.09 30.69 -9.99
N ALA A 28 -6.84 30.38 -8.73
CA ALA A 28 -6.19 29.18 -8.33
C ALA A 28 -7.02 28.04 -8.95
N THR A 29 -6.65 27.65 -10.17
CA THR A 29 -7.14 26.43 -10.79
C THR A 29 -6.64 25.33 -9.89
N GLY A 30 -7.52 24.79 -9.08
CA GLY A 30 -7.25 23.56 -8.36
C GLY A 30 -6.72 22.51 -9.37
N PRO A 31 -5.98 21.50 -8.92
CA PRO A 31 -5.41 20.51 -9.82
C PRO A 31 -6.50 20.01 -10.77
N GLU A 32 -6.17 19.96 -12.08
CA GLU A 32 -7.11 19.47 -13.08
C GLU A 32 -7.71 18.14 -12.62
N PRO A 33 -8.98 17.84 -12.95
CA PRO A 33 -9.66 16.62 -12.47
C PRO A 33 -8.86 15.34 -12.70
N GLU A 34 -8.09 15.28 -13.78
CA GLU A 34 -7.20 14.15 -14.05
C GLU A 34 -5.99 14.08 -13.11
N ALA A 35 -5.36 15.20 -12.79
CA ALA A 35 -4.26 15.24 -11.83
C ALA A 35 -4.74 14.84 -10.44
N LYS A 36 -5.95 15.24 -10.05
CA LYS A 36 -6.57 14.81 -8.80
C LYS A 36 -6.88 13.31 -8.80
N ALA A 37 -7.40 12.74 -9.88
CA ALA A 37 -7.63 11.31 -10.00
C ALA A 37 -6.31 10.53 -9.94
N ALA A 38 -5.30 10.95 -10.72
CA ALA A 38 -3.99 10.32 -10.72
C ALA A 38 -3.32 10.31 -9.33
N SER A 39 -3.53 11.34 -8.51
CA SER A 39 -2.99 11.39 -7.14
C SER A 39 -3.60 10.38 -6.17
N LYS A 40 -4.71 9.74 -6.53
CA LYS A 40 -5.34 8.67 -5.75
C LYS A 40 -4.77 7.28 -6.10
N LEU A 41 -4.02 7.15 -7.21
CA LEU A 41 -3.44 5.87 -7.62
C LEU A 41 -2.21 5.53 -6.79
N VAL A 42 -2.11 4.29 -6.37
CA VAL A 42 -0.99 3.74 -5.59
C VAL A 42 -0.33 2.63 -6.39
N PHE A 43 0.98 2.68 -6.51
CA PHE A 43 1.79 1.83 -7.37
C PHE A 43 1.52 2.05 -8.88
N SER A 44 1.99 1.12 -9.71
CA SER A 44 1.78 1.10 -11.16
C SER A 44 1.26 -0.26 -11.61
N SER A 45 0.75 -0.33 -12.85
CA SER A 45 0.26 -1.57 -13.46
C SER A 45 1.37 -2.55 -13.85
N GLU A 46 2.66 -2.16 -13.81
CA GLU A 46 3.80 -2.92 -14.36
C GLU A 46 3.90 -4.29 -13.73
N ASN A 47 3.66 -4.65 -12.62
CA ASN A 47 3.68 -6.00 -12.03
C ASN A 47 2.37 -6.30 -11.29
N ALA A 48 1.28 -5.67 -11.72
CA ALA A 48 0.01 -5.84 -11.08
C ALA A 48 -0.69 -7.13 -11.51
N VAL A 49 -1.50 -7.66 -10.61
CA VAL A 49 -2.44 -8.74 -10.91
C VAL A 49 -3.48 -8.22 -11.89
N ARG A 50 -3.64 -8.89 -13.03
CA ARG A 50 -4.66 -8.51 -14.01
C ARG A 50 -6.05 -8.82 -13.48
N GLY A 51 -7.01 -7.98 -13.83
CA GLY A 51 -8.41 -8.16 -13.44
C GLY A 51 -8.67 -7.94 -11.95
N GLU A 52 -7.77 -7.28 -11.22
CA GLU A 52 -7.92 -7.00 -9.81
C GLU A 52 -7.40 -5.60 -9.44
N LEU A 53 -8.19 -4.87 -8.67
CA LEU A 53 -7.81 -3.58 -8.07
C LEU A 53 -8.27 -3.52 -6.62
N LEU A 54 -7.48 -2.87 -5.77
CA LEU A 54 -7.83 -2.59 -4.40
C LEU A 54 -8.34 -1.15 -4.30
N VAL A 55 -9.54 -0.96 -3.76
CA VAL A 55 -10.20 0.33 -3.68
C VAL A 55 -10.47 0.70 -2.23
N CYS A 56 -10.01 1.88 -1.82
CA CYS A 56 -10.34 2.46 -0.53
C CYS A 56 -11.41 3.54 -0.72
N PHE A 57 -12.54 3.39 -0.06
CA PHE A 57 -13.61 4.38 -0.09
C PHE A 57 -13.49 5.45 1.00
N GLY A 58 -14.14 6.60 0.81
CA GLY A 58 -14.35 7.59 1.84
C GLY A 58 -15.24 7.04 2.97
N GLU A 59 -15.03 7.52 4.19
CA GLU A 59 -15.73 7.02 5.38
C GLU A 59 -17.24 7.11 5.23
N GLU A 60 -17.70 8.20 4.61
CA GLU A 60 -19.14 8.49 4.40
C GLU A 60 -19.83 7.51 3.46
N ALA A 61 -19.09 6.87 2.57
CA ALA A 61 -19.63 5.92 1.59
C ALA A 61 -19.74 4.49 2.14
N VAL A 62 -18.94 4.15 3.14
CA VAL A 62 -18.75 2.77 3.60
C VAL A 62 -20.03 2.11 4.06
N ALA A 63 -20.85 2.78 4.86
CA ALA A 63 -22.08 2.20 5.39
C ALA A 63 -23.05 1.76 4.29
N GLY A 64 -23.16 2.54 3.20
CA GLY A 64 -23.96 2.19 2.03
C GLY A 64 -23.42 0.98 1.28
N ILE A 65 -22.10 0.94 1.05
CA ILE A 65 -21.41 -0.16 0.37
C ILE A 65 -21.52 -1.44 1.18
N GLU A 66 -21.25 -1.39 2.47
CA GLU A 66 -21.38 -2.54 3.37
C GLU A 66 -22.80 -3.12 3.31
N SER A 67 -23.83 -2.26 3.37
CA SER A 67 -25.22 -2.69 3.27
C SER A 67 -25.49 -3.41 1.95
N SER A 68 -25.05 -2.85 0.82
CA SER A 68 -25.25 -3.42 -0.52
C SER A 68 -24.54 -4.77 -0.67
N VAL A 69 -23.26 -4.86 -0.25
CA VAL A 69 -22.47 -6.08 -0.32
C VAL A 69 -23.00 -7.16 0.61
N MET A 70 -23.32 -6.80 1.87
CA MET A 70 -23.84 -7.76 2.86
C MET A 70 -25.22 -8.32 2.47
N GLN A 71 -26.07 -7.55 1.82
CA GLN A 71 -27.37 -8.02 1.38
C GLN A 71 -27.23 -9.19 0.40
N VAL A 72 -26.28 -9.10 -0.53
CA VAL A 72 -26.02 -10.14 -1.53
C VAL A 72 -25.32 -11.36 -0.92
N THR A 73 -24.28 -11.12 -0.10
CA THR A 73 -23.49 -12.21 0.50
C THR A 73 -24.29 -13.04 1.50
N ARG A 74 -25.22 -12.43 2.26
CA ARG A 74 -26.14 -13.17 3.14
C ARG A 74 -27.06 -14.13 2.40
N SER A 75 -27.37 -13.83 1.13
CA SER A 75 -28.16 -14.72 0.26
C SER A 75 -27.28 -15.78 -0.46
N GLY A 76 -25.98 -15.85 -0.16
CA GLY A 76 -25.04 -16.76 -0.79
C GLY A 76 -24.57 -16.32 -2.17
N GLY A 77 -24.86 -15.07 -2.56
CA GLY A 77 -24.43 -14.48 -3.83
C GLY A 77 -23.07 -13.79 -3.73
N VAL A 78 -22.52 -13.47 -4.89
CA VAL A 78 -21.31 -12.63 -5.04
C VAL A 78 -21.78 -11.22 -5.36
N ALA A 79 -21.34 -10.24 -4.54
CA ALA A 79 -21.69 -8.86 -4.80
C ALA A 79 -20.91 -8.32 -6.00
N THR A 80 -21.61 -7.65 -6.91
CA THR A 80 -21.06 -7.00 -8.11
C THR A 80 -21.46 -5.52 -8.18
N ARG A 81 -22.06 -4.99 -7.12
CA ARG A 81 -22.48 -3.60 -7.01
C ARG A 81 -22.16 -3.03 -5.64
N SER A 82 -21.79 -1.78 -5.63
CA SER A 82 -21.49 -1.00 -4.43
C SER A 82 -22.71 -0.23 -3.88
N GLY A 83 -23.67 0.08 -4.74
CA GLY A 83 -24.74 1.01 -4.46
C GLY A 83 -24.42 2.47 -4.78
N ILE A 84 -23.20 2.76 -5.27
CA ILE A 84 -22.79 4.08 -5.79
C ILE A 84 -22.95 4.04 -7.30
N ALA A 85 -23.86 4.85 -7.85
CA ALA A 85 -24.25 4.76 -9.25
C ALA A 85 -23.09 4.90 -10.24
N ASP A 86 -22.21 5.88 -10.03
CA ASP A 86 -21.07 6.14 -10.90
C ASP A 86 -20.01 5.01 -10.79
N PHE A 87 -19.80 4.49 -9.60
CA PHE A 87 -18.89 3.36 -9.39
C PHE A 87 -19.45 2.08 -10.02
N ASP A 88 -20.74 1.82 -9.86
CA ASP A 88 -21.43 0.68 -10.45
C ASP A 88 -21.44 0.73 -11.99
N ALA A 89 -21.48 1.93 -12.58
CA ALA A 89 -21.31 2.11 -14.02
C ALA A 89 -19.90 1.69 -14.50
N VAL A 90 -18.85 2.07 -13.76
CA VAL A 90 -17.48 1.62 -14.04
C VAL A 90 -17.38 0.09 -13.89
N LEU A 91 -17.89 -0.47 -12.79
CA LEU A 91 -17.92 -1.92 -12.55
C LEU A 91 -18.57 -2.68 -13.72
N GLY A 92 -19.70 -2.17 -14.22
CA GLY A 92 -20.39 -2.75 -15.38
C GLY A 92 -19.57 -2.68 -16.66
N SER A 93 -18.81 -1.60 -16.88
CA SER A 93 -17.98 -1.42 -18.08
C SER A 93 -16.76 -2.31 -18.16
N ILE A 94 -16.25 -2.76 -17.02
CA ILE A 94 -15.04 -3.62 -16.93
C ILE A 94 -15.37 -5.10 -16.73
N GLY A 95 -16.66 -5.48 -16.72
CA GLY A 95 -17.06 -6.88 -16.51
C GLY A 95 -16.75 -7.38 -15.10
N VAL A 96 -17.25 -6.66 -14.08
CA VAL A 96 -17.03 -7.02 -12.67
C VAL A 96 -17.47 -8.45 -12.38
N LYS A 97 -16.62 -9.19 -11.68
CA LYS A 97 -16.84 -10.56 -11.21
C LYS A 97 -17.20 -10.58 -9.72
N ALA A 98 -16.50 -9.77 -8.92
CA ALA A 98 -16.73 -9.67 -7.48
C ALA A 98 -16.36 -8.30 -6.91
N LEU A 99 -17.09 -7.89 -5.88
CA LEU A 99 -16.77 -6.76 -5.00
C LEU A 99 -16.87 -7.25 -3.56
N GLN A 100 -15.76 -7.27 -2.82
CA GLN A 100 -15.71 -7.78 -1.45
C GLN A 100 -14.74 -7.00 -0.59
N ARG A 101 -14.94 -7.01 0.73
CA ARG A 101 -13.99 -6.41 1.66
C ARG A 101 -12.64 -7.11 1.56
N LEU A 102 -11.55 -6.33 1.45
CA LEU A 102 -10.18 -6.85 1.48
C LEU A 102 -9.88 -7.50 2.85
N PHE A 103 -10.37 -6.89 3.93
CA PHE A 103 -10.27 -7.43 5.30
C PHE A 103 -11.65 -7.93 5.72
N PRO A 104 -11.88 -9.25 5.71
CA PRO A 104 -13.17 -9.82 6.10
C PRO A 104 -13.59 -9.40 7.51
N VAL A 105 -14.89 -9.38 7.76
CA VAL A 105 -15.43 -9.07 9.09
C VAL A 105 -15.04 -10.19 10.06
N ASP A 106 -14.32 -9.83 11.12
CA ASP A 106 -14.04 -10.69 12.26
C ASP A 106 -14.54 -9.99 13.53
N GLU A 107 -15.56 -10.54 14.14
CA GLU A 107 -16.20 -9.96 15.34
C GLU A 107 -15.20 -9.66 16.46
N ARG A 108 -14.12 -10.44 16.58
CA ARG A 108 -13.09 -10.25 17.61
C ARG A 108 -12.22 -9.04 17.39
N ASN A 109 -12.02 -8.65 16.11
CA ASN A 109 -11.08 -7.62 15.70
C ASN A 109 -11.76 -6.45 14.97
N GLU A 110 -13.07 -6.50 14.73
CA GLU A 110 -13.77 -5.52 13.90
C GLU A 110 -13.60 -4.08 14.42
N GLU A 111 -13.61 -3.87 15.72
CA GLU A 111 -13.37 -2.55 16.30
C GLU A 111 -11.98 -2.00 15.93
N ARG A 112 -10.94 -2.83 16.01
CA ARG A 112 -9.56 -2.45 15.61
C ARG A 112 -9.45 -2.24 14.11
N THR A 113 -10.10 -3.10 13.33
CA THR A 113 -10.17 -3.00 11.87
C THR A 113 -10.79 -1.67 11.45
N ARG A 114 -11.87 -1.27 12.11
CA ARG A 114 -12.53 0.02 11.88
C ARG A 114 -11.69 1.21 12.37
N ALA A 115 -11.11 1.13 13.56
CA ALA A 115 -10.24 2.17 14.09
C ALA A 115 -9.01 2.42 13.20
N ALA A 116 -8.50 1.37 12.54
CA ALA A 116 -7.41 1.46 11.57
C ALA A 116 -7.86 1.86 10.15
N GLY A 117 -9.15 2.02 9.90
CA GLY A 117 -9.71 2.36 8.58
C GLY A 117 -9.63 1.22 7.55
N LEU A 118 -9.31 -0.01 7.98
CA LEU A 118 -9.14 -1.17 7.08
C LEU A 118 -10.48 -1.66 6.51
N HIS A 119 -11.57 -1.41 7.20
CA HIS A 119 -12.93 -1.74 6.75
C HIS A 119 -13.36 -1.01 5.47
N ARG A 120 -12.63 0.03 5.08
CA ARG A 120 -12.88 0.85 3.89
C ARG A 120 -12.29 0.26 2.61
N TRP A 121 -11.46 -0.78 2.73
CA TRP A 121 -10.76 -1.39 1.62
C TRP A 121 -11.54 -2.56 1.03
N TYR A 122 -11.67 -2.54 -0.30
CA TYR A 122 -12.38 -3.55 -1.07
C TYR A 122 -11.51 -4.06 -2.20
N VAL A 123 -11.65 -5.34 -2.52
CA VAL A 123 -11.13 -5.95 -3.73
C VAL A 123 -12.20 -5.90 -4.79
N VAL A 124 -11.85 -5.43 -5.98
CA VAL A 124 -12.68 -5.46 -7.19
C VAL A 124 -12.04 -6.45 -8.14
N GLU A 125 -12.72 -7.56 -8.37
CA GLU A 125 -12.33 -8.55 -9.37
C GLU A 125 -13.17 -8.34 -10.64
N PHE A 126 -12.53 -8.34 -11.81
CA PHE A 126 -13.18 -8.06 -13.08
C PHE A 126 -12.52 -8.83 -14.24
N ASP A 127 -12.94 -8.58 -15.47
CA ASP A 127 -12.40 -9.29 -16.64
C ASP A 127 -10.92 -8.93 -16.88
N ASP A 128 -10.06 -9.95 -16.96
CA ASP A 128 -8.61 -9.81 -17.17
C ASP A 128 -8.27 -9.15 -18.53
N ALA A 129 -9.22 -9.14 -19.47
CA ALA A 129 -9.09 -8.47 -20.76
C ALA A 129 -9.37 -6.96 -20.68
N ALA A 130 -9.94 -6.46 -19.56
CA ALA A 130 -10.16 -5.04 -19.36
C ALA A 130 -8.83 -4.28 -19.21
N ASP A 131 -8.82 -3.05 -19.68
CA ASP A 131 -7.67 -2.15 -19.50
C ASP A 131 -7.54 -1.75 -18.04
N LEU A 132 -6.49 -2.26 -17.38
CA LEU A 132 -6.26 -2.10 -15.95
C LEU A 132 -6.00 -0.64 -15.55
N ASP A 133 -5.21 0.08 -16.35
CA ASP A 133 -4.88 1.50 -16.08
C ASP A 133 -6.12 2.38 -16.24
N LYS A 134 -6.88 2.13 -17.30
CA LYS A 134 -8.14 2.84 -17.53
C LYS A 134 -9.15 2.56 -16.41
N ALA A 135 -9.32 1.31 -16.00
CA ALA A 135 -10.21 0.94 -14.91
C ALA A 135 -9.83 1.65 -13.60
N ALA A 136 -8.53 1.65 -13.26
CA ALA A 136 -8.01 2.33 -12.06
C ALA A 136 -8.27 3.83 -12.10
N LEU A 137 -8.02 4.48 -13.24
CA LEU A 137 -8.24 5.92 -13.41
C LEU A 137 -9.73 6.27 -13.35
N ASP A 138 -10.59 5.50 -13.99
CA ASP A 138 -12.04 5.73 -13.97
C ASP A 138 -12.61 5.59 -12.55
N MET A 139 -12.16 4.59 -11.78
CA MET A 139 -12.51 4.47 -10.35
C MET A 139 -11.98 5.64 -9.53
N ALA A 140 -10.75 6.09 -9.77
CA ALA A 140 -10.12 7.19 -9.04
C ALA A 140 -10.81 8.55 -9.27
N ARG A 141 -11.51 8.73 -10.39
CA ARG A 141 -12.30 9.94 -10.67
C ARG A 141 -13.55 10.08 -9.78
N ILE A 142 -14.01 8.98 -9.20
CA ILE A 142 -15.23 8.96 -8.38
C ILE A 142 -14.95 9.64 -7.05
N ALA A 143 -15.88 10.47 -6.60
CA ALA A 143 -15.71 11.31 -5.42
C ALA A 143 -15.56 10.48 -4.14
N GLU A 144 -16.35 9.43 -4.01
CA GLU A 144 -16.40 8.50 -2.87
C GLU A 144 -15.17 7.60 -2.77
N VAL A 145 -14.37 7.50 -3.85
CA VAL A 145 -13.11 6.74 -3.85
C VAL A 145 -11.99 7.63 -3.35
N SER A 146 -11.31 7.20 -2.29
CA SER A 146 -10.16 7.91 -1.71
C SER A 146 -8.83 7.44 -2.26
N LYS A 147 -8.69 6.13 -2.58
CA LYS A 147 -7.49 5.55 -3.20
C LYS A 147 -7.86 4.36 -4.08
N VAL A 148 -7.06 4.12 -5.11
CA VAL A 148 -7.05 2.90 -5.91
C VAL A 148 -5.63 2.38 -5.96
N GLU A 149 -5.45 1.13 -5.58
CA GLU A 149 -4.14 0.49 -5.51
C GLU A 149 -4.09 -0.67 -6.50
N PHE A 150 -3.00 -0.70 -7.29
CA PHE A 150 -2.70 -1.84 -8.12
C PHE A 150 -2.16 -2.98 -7.24
N ASN A 151 -2.88 -4.10 -7.17
CA ASN A 151 -2.42 -5.26 -6.42
C ASN A 151 -1.17 -5.85 -7.09
N GLN A 152 -0.02 -5.73 -6.41
CA GLN A 152 1.26 -6.15 -6.97
C GLN A 152 1.45 -7.66 -6.84
N GLN A 153 1.92 -8.30 -7.89
CA GLN A 153 2.35 -9.69 -7.81
C GLN A 153 3.58 -9.79 -6.90
N LEU A 154 3.46 -10.64 -5.91
CA LEU A 154 4.59 -10.96 -5.05
C LEU A 154 5.56 -11.88 -5.81
N MET A 155 6.72 -11.37 -6.15
CA MET A 155 7.78 -12.16 -6.76
C MET A 155 8.79 -12.54 -5.69
N HIS A 156 9.13 -13.84 -5.64
CA HIS A 156 10.25 -14.29 -4.82
C HIS A 156 11.55 -13.75 -5.41
N VAL A 157 12.25 -12.93 -4.65
CA VAL A 157 13.58 -12.38 -5.05
C VAL A 157 14.68 -13.45 -5.00
N HIS A 158 14.32 -14.71 -4.78
CA HIS A 158 15.27 -15.79 -4.73
C HIS A 158 15.51 -16.42 -6.12
N GLU A 159 16.36 -15.80 -6.91
CA GLU A 159 17.22 -16.54 -7.84
C GLU A 159 18.41 -17.20 -7.08
N GLY A 160 18.35 -17.22 -5.77
CA GLY A 160 19.37 -17.79 -4.91
C GLY A 160 19.32 -19.31 -4.93
N ARG A 161 20.44 -19.92 -5.34
CA ARG A 161 20.68 -21.34 -5.12
C ARG A 161 20.44 -21.65 -3.64
N VAL A 162 19.38 -22.39 -3.33
CA VAL A 162 19.19 -22.97 -2.00
C VAL A 162 20.38 -23.91 -1.77
N ILE A 163 21.28 -23.53 -0.89
CA ILE A 163 22.34 -24.42 -0.43
C ILE A 163 21.75 -25.18 0.74
N PRO A 164 21.40 -26.48 0.57
CA PRO A 164 20.96 -27.27 1.71
C PRO A 164 22.05 -27.20 2.78
N LEU A 165 21.66 -26.98 4.02
CA LEU A 165 22.61 -27.10 5.13
C LEU A 165 23.10 -28.53 5.10
N ALA A 166 24.38 -28.75 4.71
CA ALA A 166 24.97 -30.08 4.67
C ALA A 166 24.78 -30.68 6.06
N GLU A 167 24.20 -31.88 6.11
CA GLU A 167 24.20 -32.69 7.34
C GLU A 167 25.62 -33.13 7.60
N THR A 168 26.45 -32.21 8.06
CA THR A 168 27.77 -32.57 8.57
C THR A 168 27.53 -33.25 9.90
N GLY A 169 27.85 -34.54 9.97
CA GLY A 169 27.76 -35.35 11.18
C GLY A 169 28.78 -34.97 12.29
N ALA A 170 29.24 -33.73 12.27
CA ALA A 170 29.99 -33.15 13.39
C ALA A 170 29.02 -32.80 14.49
N ALA A 171 29.13 -33.49 15.62
CA ALA A 171 28.44 -33.12 16.83
C ALA A 171 28.62 -31.63 17.11
N PRO A 172 27.55 -30.86 17.38
CA PRO A 172 27.68 -29.45 17.69
C PRO A 172 28.61 -29.30 18.89
N GLN A 173 29.68 -28.52 18.73
CA GLN A 173 30.48 -28.08 19.86
C GLN A 173 29.61 -27.10 20.65
N THR A 174 28.88 -27.63 21.60
CA THR A 174 28.07 -26.85 22.50
C THR A 174 28.99 -26.02 23.41
N ARG A 175 29.12 -24.72 23.15
CA ARG A 175 29.05 -23.82 24.28
C ARG A 175 27.79 -24.23 25.02
N ALA A 176 27.92 -24.58 26.29
CA ALA A 176 26.74 -24.93 27.11
C ALA A 176 25.79 -23.75 27.11
N ALA A 177 24.95 -23.70 26.11
CA ALA A 177 23.94 -22.68 25.98
C ALA A 177 22.96 -22.90 27.13
N VAL A 178 22.77 -21.87 27.91
CA VAL A 178 21.96 -21.85 29.11
C VAL A 178 20.58 -22.45 28.80
N GLY A 179 20.39 -23.74 29.15
CA GLY A 179 19.06 -24.35 29.26
C GLY A 179 18.24 -24.59 27.98
N PHE A 180 18.81 -24.36 26.79
CA PHE A 180 18.11 -24.64 25.52
C PHE A 180 18.41 -26.05 25.01
N ASN A 181 17.37 -26.77 24.62
CA ASN A 181 17.45 -28.15 24.12
C ASN A 181 17.33 -28.26 22.59
N ASP A 182 17.48 -27.15 21.84
CA ASP A 182 17.47 -27.19 20.40
C ASP A 182 18.75 -27.87 19.86
N PRO A 183 18.64 -29.03 19.20
CA PRO A 183 19.81 -29.77 18.68
C PRO A 183 20.51 -29.01 17.55
N HIS A 184 19.85 -28.02 16.95
CA HIS A 184 20.39 -27.20 15.85
C HIS A 184 20.90 -25.83 16.29
N LEU A 185 20.83 -25.48 17.57
CA LEU A 185 21.27 -24.17 18.06
C LEU A 185 22.73 -23.85 17.65
N GLY A 186 23.62 -24.86 17.67
CA GLY A 186 24.99 -24.69 17.24
C GLY A 186 25.17 -24.31 15.76
N LYS A 187 24.15 -24.55 14.90
CA LYS A 187 24.14 -24.13 13.49
C LYS A 187 23.56 -22.74 13.29
N GLN A 188 22.92 -22.17 14.30
CA GLN A 188 22.28 -20.87 14.28
C GLN A 188 23.29 -19.78 14.70
N TRP A 189 24.32 -19.62 13.89
CA TRP A 189 25.47 -18.74 14.14
C TRP A 189 25.06 -17.27 14.40
N HIS A 190 23.92 -16.84 13.90
CA HIS A 190 23.40 -15.49 14.13
C HIS A 190 22.99 -15.26 15.59
N TYR A 191 22.64 -16.30 16.33
CA TYR A 191 22.36 -16.21 17.77
C TYR A 191 23.63 -16.30 18.60
N ILE A 192 24.51 -17.28 18.29
CA ILE A 192 25.75 -17.54 19.00
C ILE A 192 26.81 -17.97 18.00
N ASN A 193 27.76 -17.10 17.71
CA ASN A 193 28.82 -17.35 16.73
C ASN A 193 30.12 -17.80 17.38
N THR A 194 30.43 -19.08 17.33
CA THR A 194 31.66 -19.66 17.86
C THR A 194 32.83 -19.55 16.87
N GLY A 195 32.59 -19.04 15.65
CA GLY A 195 33.61 -18.98 14.60
C GLY A 195 33.80 -20.31 13.86
N ASP A 196 32.79 -21.17 13.84
CA ASP A 196 32.86 -22.47 13.14
C ASP A 196 32.93 -22.26 11.62
N LYS A 197 34.11 -22.44 11.06
CA LYS A 197 34.40 -22.27 9.63
C LYS A 197 33.77 -23.35 8.75
N SER A 198 33.18 -24.40 9.31
CA SER A 198 32.44 -25.39 8.55
C SER A 198 31.10 -24.82 8.05
N ILE A 199 30.52 -23.84 8.76
CA ILE A 199 29.29 -23.14 8.37
C ILE A 199 29.58 -22.13 7.26
N TYR A 200 30.64 -21.31 7.44
CA TYR A 200 31.06 -20.32 6.47
C TYR A 200 32.53 -19.98 6.65
N SER A 201 33.33 -20.06 5.59
CA SER A 201 34.79 -19.94 5.64
C SER A 201 35.32 -18.62 6.20
N LYS A 202 34.56 -17.53 6.05
CA LYS A 202 34.90 -16.18 6.54
C LYS A 202 34.20 -15.81 7.85
N ILE A 203 33.57 -16.79 8.53
CA ILE A 203 32.88 -16.55 9.79
C ILE A 203 33.86 -16.07 10.85
N LYS A 204 33.41 -15.11 11.66
CA LYS A 204 34.24 -14.53 12.74
C LYS A 204 33.53 -14.74 14.07
N ALA A 205 34.19 -15.39 15.00
CA ALA A 205 33.65 -15.60 16.34
C ALA A 205 33.18 -14.30 17.00
N GLY A 206 32.02 -14.31 17.63
CA GLY A 206 31.41 -13.14 18.29
C GLY A 206 30.75 -12.14 17.34
N ALA A 207 30.72 -12.43 16.03
CA ALA A 207 29.93 -11.64 15.09
C ALA A 207 28.49 -12.19 15.04
N ASP A 208 27.72 -11.94 16.07
CA ASP A 208 26.33 -12.39 16.30
C ASP A 208 25.51 -11.33 17.03
N VAL A 209 24.25 -11.63 17.32
CA VAL A 209 23.35 -10.73 18.05
C VAL A 209 23.40 -10.95 19.57
N ASN A 210 24.33 -11.77 20.07
CA ASN A 210 24.60 -12.00 21.49
C ASN A 210 23.36 -12.49 22.28
N CYS A 211 22.62 -13.42 21.69
CA CYS A 211 21.38 -13.92 22.29
C CYS A 211 21.62 -14.66 23.61
N ASP A 212 22.76 -15.31 23.79
CA ASP A 212 23.09 -16.02 25.03
C ASP A 212 23.14 -15.09 26.25
N GLU A 213 23.64 -13.88 26.10
CA GLU A 213 23.59 -12.87 27.15
C GLU A 213 22.19 -12.27 27.32
N ALA A 214 21.48 -12.02 26.21
CA ALA A 214 20.10 -11.49 26.25
C ALA A 214 19.15 -12.48 26.95
N TRP A 215 19.27 -13.77 26.68
CA TRP A 215 18.42 -14.80 27.30
C TRP A 215 18.68 -15.02 28.79
N LYS A 216 19.80 -14.59 29.33
CA LYS A 216 20.03 -14.54 30.79
C LYS A 216 19.16 -13.48 31.46
N LEU A 217 18.81 -12.43 30.71
CA LEU A 217 17.99 -11.33 31.22
C LEU A 217 16.49 -11.61 31.02
N CYS A 218 16.11 -12.12 29.86
CA CYS A 218 14.72 -12.40 29.51
C CYS A 218 14.63 -13.45 28.40
N THR A 219 13.76 -14.44 28.57
CA THR A 219 13.45 -15.45 27.54
C THR A 219 12.08 -15.24 26.88
N GLY A 220 11.49 -14.08 27.09
CA GLY A 220 10.16 -13.72 26.60
C GLY A 220 9.08 -13.84 27.66
N ASP A 221 7.88 -13.43 27.30
CA ASP A 221 6.68 -13.52 28.11
C ASP A 221 5.55 -14.10 27.26
N PRO A 222 4.85 -15.17 27.71
CA PRO A 222 3.78 -15.82 26.93
C PRO A 222 2.58 -14.89 26.65
N ARG A 223 2.51 -13.72 27.27
CA ARG A 223 1.50 -12.70 27.00
C ARG A 223 1.84 -11.86 25.78
N VAL A 224 3.08 -11.90 25.31
CA VAL A 224 3.53 -11.17 24.11
C VAL A 224 3.22 -12.03 22.89
N ILE A 225 2.36 -11.51 22.01
CA ILE A 225 2.05 -12.17 20.75
C ILE A 225 3.03 -11.68 19.69
N VAL A 226 3.77 -12.61 19.09
CA VAL A 226 4.68 -12.33 17.98
C VAL A 226 4.05 -12.90 16.71
N ALA A 227 3.80 -12.06 15.71
CA ALA A 227 3.36 -12.48 14.40
C ALA A 227 4.59 -12.63 13.49
N VAL A 228 4.79 -13.82 12.95
CA VAL A 228 5.78 -14.08 11.89
C VAL A 228 5.05 -14.04 10.56
N VAL A 229 5.43 -13.07 9.71
CA VAL A 229 4.88 -12.93 8.36
C VAL A 229 5.94 -13.45 7.40
N ASP A 230 5.70 -14.63 6.86
CA ASP A 230 6.60 -15.32 5.94
C ASP A 230 5.79 -16.05 4.86
N ASN A 231 6.45 -16.46 3.79
CA ASN A 231 5.80 -17.20 2.70
C ASN A 231 5.50 -18.66 3.08
N CYS A 232 6.30 -19.27 3.93
CA CYS A 232 5.98 -20.54 4.60
C CYS A 232 6.86 -20.77 5.84
N VAL A 233 6.34 -21.53 6.79
CA VAL A 233 7.08 -22.07 7.94
C VAL A 233 7.03 -23.59 7.81
N GLN A 234 8.21 -24.21 7.69
CA GLN A 234 8.35 -25.68 7.71
C GLN A 234 8.60 -26.18 9.11
#